data_9547d93ba707e0502075df8847dbd9c9
#
_entry.id   9547d93ba707e0502075df8847dbd9c9
#
_cell.length_a   1.000
_cell.length_b   1.000
_cell.length_c   1.000
_cell.angle_alpha   90.00
_cell.angle_beta   90.00
_cell.angle_gamma   90.00
#
_symmetry.space_group_name_H-M   'P 1'
#
loop_
_entity.id
_entity.type
_entity.pdbx_description
1 polymer ?
#
loop_
_entity_poly.entity_id
_entity_poly.type
_entity_poly.pdbx_seq_one_letter_code
_entity_poly.pdbx_strand_id
1 'polypeptide(L)'
;MMAAPEPQTAWPVNGADRETSAAAPALSLPKGGGALRGMGEKFAANPVTGTGSMTVPILTTPGRSQFGPSLSLTYDSGSGNGPFGMGWSLPLPAITRKTDRGLPQYRDAEESDVYLLSGTEDLVPVLQPDGTRFADSTAAPGYIIHRYRPRVEGLFARIERWTHTATGE
;
A
#
# COMPACT_ATOMS: atom_id res chain seq x y z
N MET A 1 28.96 -78.52 -19.00
CA MET A 1 28.97 -77.71 -20.24
C MET A 1 27.72 -76.86 -20.21
N MET A 2 27.82 -75.68 -19.55
CA MET A 2 26.69 -74.74 -19.34
C MET A 2 26.83 -73.63 -20.38
N ALA A 3 25.79 -73.49 -21.20
CA ALA A 3 25.70 -72.44 -22.20
C ALA A 3 25.47 -71.06 -21.52
N ALA A 4 26.23 -70.10 -22.01
CA ALA A 4 26.09 -68.69 -21.60
C ALA A 4 24.80 -68.08 -22.15
N PRO A 5 24.14 -67.18 -21.45
CA PRO A 5 22.95 -66.48 -21.98
C PRO A 5 23.35 -65.40 -22.95
N GLU A 6 22.58 -65.31 -24.00
CA GLU A 6 22.70 -64.30 -25.07
C GLU A 6 22.41 -62.85 -24.54
N PRO A 7 23.05 -61.85 -25.14
CA PRO A 7 22.80 -60.47 -24.75
C PRO A 7 21.45 -59.97 -25.29
N GLN A 8 20.61 -59.45 -24.39
CA GLN A 8 19.33 -58.80 -24.74
C GLN A 8 19.60 -57.50 -25.53
N THR A 9 19.06 -57.45 -26.68
CA THR A 9 19.01 -56.26 -27.58
C THR A 9 18.31 -55.11 -26.88
N ALA A 10 19.05 -54.06 -26.63
CA ALA A 10 18.52 -52.79 -26.13
C ALA A 10 17.58 -52.16 -27.17
N TRP A 11 16.41 -51.78 -26.68
CA TRP A 11 15.43 -51.00 -27.49
C TRP A 11 15.97 -49.61 -27.81
N PRO A 12 15.83 -49.06 -29.00
CA PRO A 12 16.21 -47.69 -29.28
C PRO A 12 15.24 -46.75 -28.56
N VAL A 13 15.73 -46.03 -27.56
CA VAL A 13 15.00 -44.92 -26.94
C VAL A 13 15.07 -43.78 -27.96
N ASN A 14 14.02 -43.60 -28.75
CA ASN A 14 13.84 -42.38 -29.52
C ASN A 14 13.49 -41.23 -28.55
N GLY A 15 14.52 -40.67 -27.99
CA GLY A 15 14.44 -39.38 -27.25
C GLY A 15 14.24 -38.25 -28.24
N ALA A 16 13.01 -38.01 -28.58
CA ALA A 16 12.56 -36.74 -29.15
C ALA A 16 11.48 -36.20 -28.25
N ASP A 17 11.87 -35.86 -27.01
CA ASP A 17 11.10 -34.98 -26.19
C ASP A 17 11.10 -33.60 -26.88
N ARG A 18 10.15 -33.45 -27.78
CA ARG A 18 9.72 -32.12 -28.21
C ARG A 18 9.06 -31.47 -27.01
N GLU A 19 9.82 -30.73 -26.25
CA GLU A 19 9.28 -29.64 -25.44
C GLU A 19 8.55 -28.70 -26.40
N THR A 20 7.28 -28.96 -26.63
CA THR A 20 6.37 -27.95 -27.16
C THR A 20 6.15 -26.96 -26.05
N SER A 21 7.12 -26.07 -25.87
CA SER A 21 6.88 -24.80 -25.17
C SER A 21 5.75 -24.11 -25.93
N ALA A 22 4.53 -24.24 -25.41
CA ALA A 22 3.40 -23.48 -25.90
C ALA A 22 3.72 -22.01 -25.56
N ALA A 23 4.32 -21.31 -26.52
CA ALA A 23 4.47 -19.86 -26.40
C ALA A 23 3.08 -19.28 -26.22
N ALA A 24 2.87 -18.61 -25.07
CA ALA A 24 1.64 -17.90 -24.83
C ALA A 24 1.37 -16.95 -26.02
N PRO A 25 0.14 -16.88 -26.53
CA PRO A 25 -0.17 -16.01 -27.66
C PRO A 25 0.20 -14.58 -27.31
N ALA A 26 1.11 -14.01 -28.08
CA ALA A 26 1.43 -12.60 -27.94
C ALA A 26 0.19 -11.80 -28.35
N LEU A 27 -0.46 -11.16 -27.38
CA LEU A 27 -1.52 -10.20 -27.63
C LEU A 27 -0.91 -8.99 -28.34
N SER A 28 -1.01 -8.96 -29.65
CA SER A 28 -0.72 -7.74 -30.41
C SER A 28 -1.92 -6.81 -30.29
N LEU A 29 -1.75 -5.72 -29.56
CA LEU A 29 -2.75 -4.63 -29.55
C LEU A 29 -2.87 -4.07 -30.96
N PRO A 30 -4.10 -3.82 -31.47
CA PRO A 30 -4.30 -3.25 -32.78
C PRO A 30 -3.58 -1.90 -32.86
N LYS A 31 -2.68 -1.75 -33.81
CA LYS A 31 -2.11 -0.46 -34.20
C LYS A 31 -3.16 0.31 -35.02
N GLY A 32 -4.24 0.69 -34.39
CA GLY A 32 -5.31 1.52 -34.97
C GLY A 32 -5.17 2.94 -34.48
N GLY A 33 -4.90 3.87 -35.35
CA GLY A 33 -4.86 5.29 -35.09
C GLY A 33 -6.22 5.84 -34.71
N GLY A 34 -6.53 5.75 -33.46
CA GLY A 34 -7.58 6.51 -32.80
C GLY A 34 -7.05 6.76 -31.42
N ALA A 35 -6.67 7.99 -31.17
CA ALA A 35 -5.97 8.38 -29.95
C ALA A 35 -6.85 8.30 -28.72
N LEU A 36 -7.10 7.10 -28.22
CA LEU A 36 -7.29 6.90 -26.80
C LEU A 36 -5.89 6.95 -26.19
N ARG A 37 -5.45 8.14 -25.81
CA ARG A 37 -4.33 8.28 -24.91
C ARG A 37 -4.72 7.54 -23.64
N GLY A 38 -3.96 6.50 -23.26
CA GLY A 38 -4.12 5.89 -21.96
C GLY A 38 -4.09 6.98 -20.88
N MET A 39 -4.90 6.82 -19.83
CA MET A 39 -4.94 7.77 -18.70
C MET A 39 -3.70 7.65 -17.82
N GLY A 40 -2.64 6.99 -18.29
CA GLY A 40 -1.44 6.71 -17.52
C GLY A 40 -1.60 5.52 -16.57
N GLU A 41 -2.57 4.65 -16.86
CA GLU A 41 -2.78 3.41 -16.12
C GLU A 41 -1.57 2.48 -16.21
N LYS A 42 -1.22 1.88 -15.09
CA LYS A 42 -0.14 0.89 -14.99
C LYS A 42 -0.71 -0.41 -14.48
N PHE A 43 -0.48 -1.48 -15.23
CA PHE A 43 -0.79 -2.84 -14.79
C PHE A 43 0.48 -3.53 -14.32
N ALA A 44 0.39 -4.28 -13.21
CA ALA A 44 1.45 -5.13 -12.71
C ALA A 44 0.87 -6.44 -12.19
N ALA A 45 1.64 -7.52 -12.33
CA ALA A 45 1.33 -8.79 -11.69
C ALA A 45 2.30 -9.02 -10.52
N ASN A 46 1.79 -9.48 -9.40
CA ASN A 46 2.61 -9.89 -8.26
C ASN A 46 2.84 -11.41 -8.35
N PRO A 47 4.03 -11.87 -8.71
CA PRO A 47 4.29 -13.31 -8.88
C PRO A 47 4.29 -14.06 -7.54
N VAL A 48 4.44 -13.38 -6.40
CA VAL A 48 4.46 -14.00 -5.08
C VAL A 48 3.06 -14.36 -4.60
N THR A 49 2.11 -13.45 -4.80
CA THR A 49 0.72 -13.64 -4.37
C THR A 49 -0.20 -14.12 -5.49
N GLY A 50 0.25 -14.06 -6.74
CA GLY A 50 -0.56 -14.36 -7.92
C GLY A 50 -1.64 -13.30 -8.21
N THR A 51 -1.55 -12.12 -7.56
CA THR A 51 -2.53 -11.04 -7.76
C THR A 51 -2.15 -10.12 -8.90
N GLY A 52 -3.15 -9.62 -9.60
CA GLY A 52 -3.00 -8.53 -10.57
C GLY A 52 -3.32 -7.20 -9.91
N SER A 53 -2.49 -6.20 -10.17
CA SER A 53 -2.72 -4.83 -9.71
C SER A 53 -2.77 -3.87 -10.87
N MET A 54 -3.57 -2.82 -10.73
CA MET A 54 -3.69 -1.74 -11.70
C MET A 54 -3.75 -0.41 -10.98
N THR A 55 -3.06 0.59 -11.51
CA THR A 55 -3.07 1.94 -10.96
C THR A 55 -3.52 2.92 -12.04
N VAL A 56 -4.53 3.70 -11.71
CA VAL A 56 -5.09 4.75 -12.58
C VAL A 56 -4.87 6.10 -11.91
N PRO A 57 -4.01 6.97 -12.44
CA PRO A 57 -3.81 8.29 -11.86
C PRO A 57 -5.07 9.15 -12.04
N ILE A 58 -5.42 9.88 -10.98
CA ILE A 58 -6.50 10.86 -11.02
C ILE A 58 -5.89 12.22 -11.34
N LEU A 59 -6.26 12.75 -12.49
CA LEU A 59 -5.81 14.07 -12.92
C LEU A 59 -6.50 15.14 -12.08
N THR A 60 -5.70 15.91 -11.37
CA THR A 60 -6.17 17.04 -10.58
C THR A 60 -5.66 18.34 -11.20
N THR A 61 -6.42 19.41 -11.07
CA THR A 61 -5.97 20.74 -11.48
C THR A 61 -4.82 21.17 -10.55
N PRO A 62 -3.64 21.50 -11.08
CA PRO A 62 -2.53 21.93 -10.25
C PRO A 62 -2.89 23.21 -9.48
N GLY A 63 -2.60 23.24 -8.21
CA GLY A 63 -2.74 24.40 -7.35
C GLY A 63 -1.60 25.41 -7.57
N ARG A 64 -1.57 26.44 -6.71
CA ARG A 64 -0.51 27.44 -6.71
C ARG A 64 0.87 26.78 -6.54
N SER A 65 1.83 27.18 -7.35
CA SER A 65 3.19 26.61 -7.40
C SER A 65 3.22 25.10 -7.70
N GLN A 66 2.24 24.62 -8.46
CA GLN A 66 2.06 23.19 -8.80
C GLN A 66 1.88 22.25 -7.58
N PHE A 67 1.56 22.83 -6.42
CA PHE A 67 1.20 22.04 -5.25
C PHE A 67 -0.21 21.46 -5.43
N GLY A 68 -0.31 20.16 -5.26
CA GLY A 68 -1.58 19.45 -5.32
C GLY A 68 -1.43 17.99 -4.87
N PRO A 69 -2.52 17.32 -4.50
CA PRO A 69 -2.46 15.92 -4.13
C PRO A 69 -2.17 15.05 -5.35
N SER A 70 -1.22 14.13 -5.20
CA SER A 70 -1.01 13.04 -6.17
C SER A 70 -1.98 11.91 -5.82
N LEU A 71 -3.07 11.82 -6.56
CA LEU A 71 -4.12 10.83 -6.33
C LEU A 71 -4.08 9.73 -7.39
N SER A 72 -4.34 8.51 -6.98
CA SER A 72 -4.50 7.38 -7.89
C SER A 72 -5.53 6.40 -7.35
N LEU A 73 -6.36 5.88 -8.23
CA LEU A 73 -7.21 4.74 -7.93
C LEU A 73 -6.39 3.47 -8.15
N THR A 74 -6.35 2.59 -7.17
CA THR A 74 -5.61 1.34 -7.26
C THR A 74 -6.55 0.16 -7.19
N TYR A 75 -6.30 -0.81 -8.05
CA TYR A 75 -6.95 -2.11 -8.04
C TYR A 75 -5.97 -3.18 -7.61
N ASP A 76 -6.42 -4.11 -6.77
CA ASP A 76 -5.70 -5.34 -6.44
C ASP A 76 -6.70 -6.49 -6.43
N SER A 77 -6.45 -7.52 -7.25
CA SER A 77 -7.35 -8.67 -7.37
C SER A 77 -7.45 -9.52 -6.09
N GLY A 78 -6.52 -9.36 -5.14
CA GLY A 78 -6.54 -10.00 -3.83
C GLY A 78 -7.27 -9.18 -2.76
N SER A 79 -7.65 -7.94 -3.05
CA SER A 79 -8.36 -7.08 -2.11
C SER A 79 -9.87 -7.36 -2.11
N GLY A 80 -10.48 -7.17 -0.94
CA GLY A 80 -11.92 -7.30 -0.77
C GLY A 80 -12.73 -6.15 -1.40
N ASN A 81 -13.99 -6.09 -1.06
CA ASN A 81 -14.89 -5.04 -1.51
C ASN A 81 -14.68 -3.75 -0.70
N GLY A 82 -14.50 -2.64 -1.38
CA GLY A 82 -14.30 -1.32 -0.81
C GLY A 82 -15.31 -0.29 -1.31
N PRO A 83 -15.14 0.99 -0.95
CA PRO A 83 -16.04 2.07 -1.36
C PRO A 83 -16.15 2.25 -2.87
N PHE A 84 -15.14 1.82 -3.61
CA PHE A 84 -15.06 1.95 -5.08
C PHE A 84 -15.33 0.63 -5.81
N GLY A 85 -15.83 -0.39 -5.10
CA GLY A 85 -16.08 -1.73 -5.62
C GLY A 85 -15.00 -2.76 -5.25
N MET A 86 -15.17 -3.99 -5.75
CA MET A 86 -14.27 -5.09 -5.42
C MET A 86 -12.86 -4.83 -5.96
N GLY A 87 -11.87 -4.92 -5.08
CA GLY A 87 -10.47 -4.74 -5.40
C GLY A 87 -10.02 -3.28 -5.57
N TRP A 88 -10.95 -2.33 -5.66
CA TRP A 88 -10.63 -0.93 -5.87
C TRP A 88 -10.47 -0.15 -4.57
N SER A 89 -9.45 0.67 -4.50
CA SER A 89 -9.17 1.54 -3.36
C SER A 89 -8.56 2.87 -3.80
N LEU A 90 -8.75 3.90 -2.98
CA LEU A 90 -8.07 5.19 -3.10
C LEU A 90 -7.12 5.29 -1.90
N PRO A 91 -5.82 5.02 -2.07
CA PRO A 91 -4.87 5.06 -0.97
C PRO A 91 -4.58 6.52 -0.58
N LEU A 92 -5.28 6.98 0.44
CA LEU A 92 -5.01 8.28 1.06
C LEU A 92 -4.24 8.06 2.36
N PRO A 93 -3.26 8.90 2.67
CA PRO A 93 -2.68 8.92 4.00
C PRO A 93 -3.77 9.15 5.04
N ALA A 94 -3.86 8.29 6.04
CA ALA A 94 -4.84 8.39 7.10
C ALA A 94 -4.18 8.21 8.46
N ILE A 95 -4.70 8.90 9.48
CA ILE A 95 -4.32 8.66 10.87
C ILE A 95 -5.49 7.94 11.52
N THR A 96 -5.20 6.76 12.06
CA THR A 96 -6.18 5.90 12.72
C THR A 96 -5.72 5.55 14.13
N ARG A 97 -6.64 5.15 15.00
CA ARG A 97 -6.30 4.65 16.33
C ARG A 97 -5.93 3.18 16.26
N LYS A 98 -4.89 2.80 16.98
CA LYS A 98 -4.40 1.43 17.04
C LYS A 98 -5.36 0.53 17.81
N THR A 99 -5.62 -0.66 17.27
CA THR A 99 -6.60 -1.61 17.85
C THR A 99 -5.99 -2.97 18.23
N ASP A 100 -4.67 -3.09 18.20
CA ASP A 100 -3.95 -4.35 18.49
C ASP A 100 -4.09 -4.84 19.94
N ARG A 101 -4.41 -3.93 20.87
CA ARG A 101 -4.58 -4.21 22.30
C ARG A 101 -6.01 -4.03 22.79
N GLY A 102 -6.98 -3.91 21.89
CA GLY A 102 -8.38 -3.71 22.20
C GLY A 102 -8.96 -2.48 21.51
N LEU A 103 -10.19 -2.15 21.88
CA LEU A 103 -10.87 -0.98 21.32
C LEU A 103 -10.25 0.32 21.83
N PRO A 104 -10.16 1.34 20.99
CA PRO A 104 -9.71 2.67 21.42
C PRO A 104 -10.64 3.26 22.48
N GLN A 105 -10.06 4.00 23.42
CA GLN A 105 -10.81 4.58 24.54
C GLN A 105 -11.43 5.94 24.21
N TYR A 106 -10.90 6.62 23.19
CA TYR A 106 -11.35 7.95 22.75
C TYR A 106 -11.29 9.03 23.84
N ARG A 107 -10.34 8.91 24.78
CA ARG A 107 -10.08 9.92 25.82
C ARG A 107 -8.88 10.75 25.44
N ASP A 108 -9.07 11.67 24.50
CA ASP A 108 -7.98 12.42 23.90
C ASP A 108 -7.30 13.39 24.86
N ALA A 109 -8.03 13.92 25.85
CA ALA A 109 -7.45 14.72 26.92
C ALA A 109 -6.47 13.93 27.81
N GLU A 110 -6.67 12.62 27.95
CA GLU A 110 -5.82 11.71 28.74
C GLU A 110 -4.75 11.03 27.88
N GLU A 111 -4.74 11.29 26.56
CA GLU A 111 -3.86 10.64 25.59
C GLU A 111 -3.87 9.11 25.68
N SER A 112 -5.07 8.55 25.80
CA SER A 112 -5.28 7.12 26.06
C SER A 112 -4.89 6.21 24.91
N ASP A 113 -4.86 6.73 23.68
CA ASP A 113 -4.75 5.92 22.48
C ASP A 113 -3.43 6.15 21.72
N VAL A 114 -2.99 5.10 21.03
CA VAL A 114 -1.86 5.15 20.10
C VAL A 114 -2.40 5.36 18.70
N TYR A 115 -1.72 6.18 17.93
CA TYR A 115 -2.11 6.49 16.56
C TYR A 115 -1.21 5.78 15.55
N LEU A 116 -1.80 5.40 14.43
CA LEU A 116 -1.12 4.81 13.27
C LEU A 116 -1.19 5.76 12.08
N LEU A 117 -0.11 5.89 11.36
CA LEU A 117 -0.08 6.52 10.04
C LEU A 117 -0.28 5.45 8.97
N SER A 118 -1.30 5.63 8.12
CA SER A 118 -1.63 4.71 7.02
C SER A 118 -1.76 3.24 7.44
N GLY A 119 -2.21 3.00 8.68
CA GLY A 119 -2.49 1.66 9.20
C GLY A 119 -1.30 0.79 9.58
N THR A 120 -0.08 1.24 9.36
CA THR A 120 1.13 0.43 9.55
C THR A 120 2.16 1.05 10.48
N GLU A 121 2.33 2.37 10.47
CA GLU A 121 3.40 3.05 11.20
C GLU A 121 2.88 3.67 12.49
N ASP A 122 3.47 3.27 13.63
CA ASP A 122 3.16 3.88 14.93
C ASP A 122 3.62 5.35 14.97
N LEU A 123 2.72 6.24 15.38
CA LEU A 123 3.04 7.61 15.69
C LEU A 123 3.47 7.71 17.15
N VAL A 124 4.69 8.19 17.37
CA VAL A 124 5.23 8.42 18.70
C VAL A 124 5.18 9.92 19.04
N PRO A 125 4.83 10.28 20.28
CA PRO A 125 4.81 11.68 20.69
C PRO A 125 6.21 12.28 20.67
N VAL A 126 6.32 13.52 20.23
CA VAL A 126 7.55 14.30 20.36
C VAL A 126 7.70 14.68 21.83
N LEU A 127 8.91 14.53 22.35
CA LEU A 127 9.23 14.89 23.74
C LEU A 127 9.92 16.26 23.79
N GLN A 128 9.70 16.96 24.90
CA GLN A 128 10.45 18.14 25.28
C GLN A 128 11.81 17.73 25.87
N PRO A 129 12.76 18.67 26.05
CA PRO A 129 14.07 18.38 26.64
C PRO A 129 14.01 17.78 28.04
N ASP A 130 12.94 18.04 28.79
CA ASP A 130 12.68 17.51 30.15
C ASP A 130 12.09 16.08 30.13
N GLY A 131 11.86 15.49 28.95
CA GLY A 131 11.27 14.18 28.78
C GLY A 131 9.75 14.15 28.81
N THR A 132 9.08 15.27 29.02
CA THR A 132 7.63 15.36 28.93
C THR A 132 7.16 15.40 27.47
N ARG A 133 5.91 15.04 27.24
CA ARG A 133 5.32 15.13 25.88
C ARG A 133 5.17 16.60 25.49
N PHE A 134 5.48 16.90 24.22
CA PHE A 134 5.28 18.24 23.68
C PHE A 134 3.79 18.59 23.71
N ALA A 135 3.47 19.69 24.37
CA ALA A 135 2.14 20.29 24.39
C ALA A 135 2.28 21.81 24.26
N ASP A 136 1.57 22.40 23.32
CA ASP A 136 1.54 23.85 23.11
C ASP A 136 0.10 24.34 23.22
N SER A 137 -0.17 25.16 24.22
CA SER A 137 -1.46 25.81 24.46
C SER A 137 -1.46 27.27 24.03
N THR A 138 -0.35 27.77 23.50
CA THR A 138 -0.17 29.20 23.17
C THR A 138 -0.37 29.50 21.69
N ALA A 139 -0.12 28.54 20.81
CA ALA A 139 -0.18 28.73 19.37
C ALA A 139 -1.60 28.99 18.84
N ALA A 140 -2.63 28.46 19.51
CA ALA A 140 -4.02 28.67 19.13
C ALA A 140 -4.92 28.75 20.36
N PRO A 141 -5.68 29.86 20.55
CA PRO A 141 -6.61 29.98 21.66
C PRO A 141 -7.65 28.87 21.67
N GLY A 142 -7.86 28.23 22.82
CA GLY A 142 -8.84 27.16 22.99
C GLY A 142 -8.39 25.77 22.51
N TYR A 143 -7.14 25.61 22.09
CA TYR A 143 -6.59 24.32 21.68
C TYR A 143 -5.30 23.99 22.42
N ILE A 144 -5.08 22.69 22.60
CA ILE A 144 -3.79 22.12 22.99
C ILE A 144 -3.27 21.34 21.78
N ILE A 145 -2.05 21.65 21.37
CA ILE A 145 -1.41 21.05 20.20
C ILE A 145 -0.35 20.07 20.68
N HIS A 146 -0.55 18.78 20.35
CA HIS A 146 0.43 17.73 20.55
C HIS A 146 1.11 17.40 19.25
N ARG A 147 2.42 17.13 19.28
CA ARG A 147 3.20 16.75 18.10
C ARG A 147 3.56 15.29 18.12
N TYR A 148 3.50 14.69 16.95
CA TYR A 148 3.85 13.30 16.73
C TYR A 148 4.82 13.18 15.57
N ARG A 149 5.53 12.09 15.54
CA ARG A 149 6.38 11.66 14.43
C ARG A 149 6.23 10.17 14.18
N PRO A 150 6.46 9.67 12.97
CA PRO A 150 6.58 8.24 12.72
C PRO A 150 7.66 7.63 13.61
N ARG A 151 7.46 6.39 14.04
CA ARG A 151 8.48 5.67 14.82
C ARG A 151 9.77 5.49 14.05
N VAL A 152 9.65 5.17 12.76
CA VAL A 152 10.75 5.15 11.80
C VAL A 152 10.64 6.39 10.93
N GLU A 153 11.56 7.33 11.12
CA GLU A 153 11.52 8.60 10.41
C GLU A 153 11.91 8.41 8.94
N GLY A 154 11.03 8.74 8.05
CA GLY A 154 11.24 8.70 6.60
C GLY A 154 10.44 9.74 5.86
N LEU A 155 9.42 10.29 6.52
CA LEU A 155 8.50 11.26 5.93
C LEU A 155 8.91 12.71 6.21
N PHE A 156 9.62 12.95 7.31
CA PHE A 156 10.01 14.28 7.81
C PHE A 156 8.84 15.27 7.87
N ALA A 157 7.64 14.75 8.13
CA ALA A 157 6.42 15.52 8.20
C ALA A 157 6.15 16.01 9.62
N ARG A 158 5.63 17.21 9.74
CA ARG A 158 5.08 17.73 10.98
C ARG A 158 3.65 17.22 11.15
N ILE A 159 3.44 16.35 12.13
CA ILE A 159 2.13 15.77 12.44
C ILE A 159 1.67 16.35 13.75
N GLU A 160 0.51 16.99 13.75
CA GLU A 160 -0.07 17.64 14.93
C GLU A 160 -1.49 17.15 15.17
N ARG A 161 -1.80 16.91 16.42
CA ARG A 161 -3.17 16.71 16.89
C ARG A 161 -3.58 17.97 17.67
N TRP A 162 -4.68 18.54 17.27
CA TRP A 162 -5.28 19.70 17.90
C TRP A 162 -6.47 19.22 18.71
N THR A 163 -6.43 19.42 20.03
CA THR A 163 -7.50 19.03 20.94
C THR A 163 -8.14 20.29 21.49
N HIS A 164 -9.44 20.44 21.33
CA HIS A 164 -10.17 21.58 21.85
C HIS A 164 -10.31 21.45 23.36
N THR A 165 -9.93 22.51 24.10
CA THR A 165 -9.85 22.46 25.59
C THR A 165 -11.20 22.32 26.28
N ALA A 166 -12.29 22.80 25.67
CA ALA A 166 -13.62 22.74 26.25
C ALA A 166 -14.34 21.43 26.01
N THR A 167 -14.07 20.75 24.86
CA THR A 167 -14.74 19.50 24.50
C THR A 167 -13.85 18.27 24.70
N GLY A 168 -12.53 18.46 24.75
CA GLY A 168 -11.56 17.37 24.81
C GLY A 168 -11.38 16.61 23.49
N GLU A 169 -11.90 17.15 22.39
CA GLU A 169 -11.84 16.58 21.03
C GLU A 169 -10.91 17.37 20.11
#